data_6227a9d28feafd18a7ba48691a5acc13
#
_entry.id   6227a9d28feafd18a7ba48691a5acc13
#
_cell.length_a   1.000
_cell.length_b   1.000
_cell.length_c   1.000
_cell.angle_alpha   90.00
_cell.angle_beta   90.00
_cell.angle_gamma   90.00
#
_symmetry.space_group_name_H-M   'P 1'
#
loop_
_entity.id
_entity.type
_entity.pdbx_description
1 polymer ?
#
loop_
_entity_poly.entity_id
_entity_poly.type
_entity_poly.pdbx_seq_one_letter_code
_entity_poly.pdbx_strand_id
1 'polypeptide(L)'
;MLLDGTINKLDTTQNFFLKTIEGLEEKDGLFKPQDGMFSVAQHIAHTAQTVDWFIEGMYSKAFNTDFDALEKEVFAITSYEVALKWFNDAFERGRSKLRDEGEEALKVRLAPGPIMGGVPRYIVIGAISDHTAHHRGALAVYMRLLGKEPNMPYE
;
A
#
# COMPACT_ATOMS: atom_id res chain seq x y z
N MET A 1 -14.34 7.76 -16.46
CA MET A 1 -15.31 6.74 -16.05
C MET A 1 -14.67 5.52 -15.44
N LEU A 2 -14.06 4.58 -16.14
CA LEU A 2 -13.28 3.50 -15.49
C LEU A 2 -12.03 4.08 -14.79
N LEU A 3 -11.32 4.97 -15.46
CA LEU A 3 -10.14 5.64 -14.91
C LEU A 3 -10.49 6.42 -13.64
N ASP A 4 -11.54 7.24 -13.67
CA ASP A 4 -11.96 8.02 -12.49
C ASP A 4 -12.36 7.11 -11.33
N GLY A 5 -13.11 6.04 -11.58
CA GLY A 5 -13.47 5.05 -10.57
C GLY A 5 -12.24 4.36 -9.96
N THR A 6 -11.24 4.09 -10.79
CA THR A 6 -9.97 3.47 -10.36
C THR A 6 -9.15 4.43 -9.50
N ILE A 7 -9.05 5.70 -9.89
CA ILE A 7 -8.39 6.75 -9.10
C ILE A 7 -9.12 6.97 -7.78
N ASN A 8 -10.45 7.11 -7.81
CA ASN A 8 -11.27 7.25 -6.59
C ASN A 8 -11.08 6.06 -5.63
N LYS A 9 -10.86 4.86 -6.16
CA LYS A 9 -10.57 3.68 -5.34
C LYS A 9 -9.23 3.82 -4.61
N LEU A 10 -8.19 4.32 -5.28
CA LEU A 10 -6.90 4.62 -4.63
C LEU A 10 -7.06 5.71 -3.56
N ASP A 11 -7.76 6.81 -3.89
CA ASP A 11 -8.00 7.91 -2.94
C ASP A 11 -8.71 7.41 -1.68
N THR A 12 -9.79 6.65 -1.86
CA THR A 12 -10.54 6.07 -0.74
C THR A 12 -9.66 5.13 0.09
N THR A 13 -8.87 4.29 -0.56
CA THR A 13 -7.96 3.35 0.10
C THR A 13 -6.92 4.08 0.95
N GLN A 14 -6.29 5.12 0.39
CA GLN A 14 -5.32 5.96 1.09
C GLN A 14 -5.96 6.68 2.27
N ASN A 15 -7.11 7.32 2.06
CA ASN A 15 -7.80 8.09 3.10
C ASN A 15 -8.23 7.21 4.28
N PHE A 16 -8.75 6.02 4.02
CA PHE A 16 -9.12 5.08 5.08
C PHE A 16 -7.92 4.65 5.92
N PHE A 17 -6.79 4.41 5.28
CA PHE A 17 -5.57 4.05 5.97
C PHE A 17 -5.08 5.20 6.86
N LEU A 18 -4.92 6.39 6.28
CA LEU A 18 -4.44 7.58 7.00
C LEU A 18 -5.34 7.96 8.17
N LYS A 19 -6.66 7.91 7.97
CA LYS A 19 -7.61 8.22 9.04
C LYS A 19 -7.49 7.25 10.22
N THR A 20 -7.35 5.97 9.94
CA THR A 20 -7.20 4.96 10.99
C THR A 20 -5.94 5.19 11.83
N ILE A 21 -4.82 5.54 11.21
CA ILE A 21 -3.51 5.68 11.88
C ILE A 21 -3.20 7.09 12.38
N GLU A 22 -4.13 8.04 12.30
CA GLU A 22 -3.92 9.46 12.59
C GLU A 22 -3.31 9.72 13.99
N GLY A 23 -3.56 8.84 14.96
CA GLY A 23 -3.00 8.95 16.31
C GLY A 23 -1.58 8.40 16.50
N LEU A 24 -0.96 7.85 15.45
CA LEU A 24 0.44 7.39 15.51
C LEU A 24 1.41 8.54 15.29
N GLU A 25 2.58 8.44 15.92
CA GLU A 25 3.63 9.46 15.93
C GLU A 25 4.99 8.81 15.70
N GLU A 26 6.05 9.62 15.46
CA GLU A 26 7.41 9.14 15.26
C GLU A 26 7.89 8.20 16.38
N LYS A 27 7.56 8.51 17.63
CA LYS A 27 7.93 7.67 18.79
C LYS A 27 7.36 6.26 18.76
N ASP A 28 6.27 6.05 18.00
CA ASP A 28 5.61 4.74 17.85
C ASP A 28 6.25 3.89 16.75
N GLY A 29 7.07 4.50 15.89
CA GLY A 29 7.58 3.89 14.66
C GLY A 29 8.27 2.55 14.83
N LEU A 30 9.01 2.37 15.91
CA LEU A 30 9.73 1.13 16.22
C LEU A 30 8.91 0.10 17.00
N PHE A 31 7.70 0.45 17.43
CA PHE A 31 6.86 -0.48 18.18
C PHE A 31 6.49 -1.70 17.33
N LYS A 32 6.69 -2.87 17.90
CA LYS A 32 6.22 -4.17 17.42
C LYS A 32 5.80 -5.04 18.60
N PRO A 33 4.71 -5.80 18.51
CA PRO A 33 4.23 -6.61 19.65
C PRO A 33 5.17 -7.73 20.04
N GLN A 34 5.91 -8.28 19.05
CA GLN A 34 6.79 -9.43 19.24
C GLN A 34 7.94 -9.39 18.22
N ASP A 35 9.06 -10.02 18.58
CA ASP A 35 10.18 -10.21 17.65
C ASP A 35 9.75 -11.01 16.42
N GLY A 36 10.29 -10.64 15.26
CA GLY A 36 9.92 -11.23 13.97
C GLY A 36 8.68 -10.61 13.31
N MET A 37 7.96 -9.73 14.01
CA MET A 37 6.87 -8.95 13.42
C MET A 37 7.39 -7.62 12.85
N PHE A 38 6.69 -7.07 11.88
CA PHE A 38 6.93 -5.71 11.42
C PHE A 38 6.69 -4.71 12.56
N SER A 39 7.52 -3.67 12.60
CA SER A 39 7.22 -2.47 13.40
C SER A 39 6.12 -1.64 12.73
N VAL A 40 5.59 -0.64 13.44
CA VAL A 40 4.66 0.34 12.88
C VAL A 40 5.21 0.95 11.59
N ALA A 41 6.45 1.46 11.60
CA ALA A 41 7.09 2.03 10.42
C ALA A 41 7.22 1.03 9.28
N GLN A 42 7.58 -0.22 9.57
CA GLN A 42 7.72 -1.29 8.59
C GLN A 42 6.37 -1.71 7.98
N HIS A 43 5.28 -1.73 8.75
CA HIS A 43 3.93 -1.97 8.20
C HIS A 43 3.56 -0.90 7.18
N ILE A 44 3.81 0.37 7.48
CA ILE A 44 3.51 1.49 6.58
C ILE A 44 4.40 1.43 5.34
N ALA A 45 5.71 1.20 5.52
CA ALA A 45 6.67 1.08 4.43
C ALA A 45 6.35 -0.10 3.50
N HIS A 46 5.99 -1.27 4.06
CA HIS A 46 5.59 -2.43 3.27
C HIS A 46 4.31 -2.15 2.47
N THR A 47 3.36 -1.44 3.06
CA THR A 47 2.15 -1.03 2.34
C THR A 47 2.50 -0.09 1.19
N ALA A 48 3.37 0.90 1.41
CA ALA A 48 3.86 1.80 0.37
C ALA A 48 4.58 1.05 -0.76
N GLN A 49 5.52 0.18 -0.41
CA GLN A 49 6.25 -0.67 -1.36
C GLN A 49 5.30 -1.51 -2.20
N THR A 50 4.26 -2.09 -1.58
CA THR A 50 3.30 -2.92 -2.30
C THR A 50 2.45 -2.11 -3.28
N VAL A 51 2.10 -0.86 -2.96
CA VAL A 51 1.44 0.04 -3.92
C VAL A 51 2.34 0.27 -5.14
N ASP A 52 3.61 0.67 -4.92
CA ASP A 52 4.58 0.86 -6.00
C ASP A 52 4.76 -0.43 -6.81
N TRP A 53 4.95 -1.57 -6.13
CA TRP A 53 5.17 -2.88 -6.75
C TRP A 53 4.01 -3.31 -7.66
N PHE A 54 2.77 -3.13 -7.23
CA PHE A 54 1.59 -3.44 -8.05
C PHE A 54 1.45 -2.49 -9.23
N ILE A 55 1.64 -1.18 -9.00
CA ILE A 55 1.53 -0.17 -10.07
C ILE A 55 2.63 -0.39 -11.13
N GLU A 56 3.88 -0.59 -10.73
CA GLU A 56 4.97 -0.87 -11.65
C GLU A 56 4.79 -2.21 -12.35
N GLY A 57 4.46 -3.25 -11.59
CA GLY A 57 4.28 -4.60 -12.11
C GLY A 57 3.19 -4.73 -13.16
N MET A 58 2.06 -4.04 -12.98
CA MET A 58 0.95 -4.13 -13.94
C MET A 58 1.24 -3.43 -15.27
N TYR A 59 2.22 -2.52 -15.34
CA TYR A 59 2.63 -1.86 -16.57
C TYR A 59 3.96 -2.39 -17.13
N SER A 60 4.65 -3.27 -16.42
CA SER A 60 5.86 -3.93 -16.87
C SER A 60 5.56 -5.28 -17.55
N LYS A 61 6.61 -5.97 -18.04
CA LYS A 61 6.49 -7.31 -18.62
C LYS A 61 6.26 -8.39 -17.56
N ALA A 62 6.74 -8.17 -16.34
CA ALA A 62 6.60 -9.09 -15.21
C ALA A 62 6.75 -8.31 -13.88
N PHE A 63 6.17 -8.86 -12.83
CA PHE A 63 6.39 -8.34 -11.48
C PHE A 63 7.82 -8.67 -11.00
N ASN A 64 8.40 -7.75 -10.21
CA ASN A 64 9.66 -8.03 -9.52
C ASN A 64 9.42 -9.15 -8.49
N THR A 65 10.19 -10.22 -8.58
CA THR A 65 10.11 -11.39 -7.68
C THR A 65 11.32 -11.55 -6.77
N ASP A 66 12.20 -10.55 -6.70
CA ASP A 66 13.30 -10.51 -5.73
C ASP A 66 12.75 -10.10 -4.35
N PHE A 67 12.00 -11.00 -3.72
CA PHE A 67 11.36 -10.75 -2.44
C PHE A 67 12.37 -10.52 -1.32
N ASP A 68 13.59 -11.10 -1.41
CA ASP A 68 14.65 -10.87 -0.42
C ASP A 68 15.13 -9.41 -0.45
N ALA A 69 15.29 -8.84 -1.65
CA ALA A 69 15.64 -7.42 -1.80
C ALA A 69 14.52 -6.50 -1.33
N LEU A 70 13.27 -6.81 -1.69
CA LEU A 70 12.09 -6.05 -1.26
C LEU A 70 11.92 -6.07 0.27
N GLU A 71 12.11 -7.22 0.91
CA GLU A 71 12.05 -7.35 2.37
C GLU A 71 13.12 -6.52 3.06
N LYS A 72 14.37 -6.58 2.57
CA LYS A 72 15.48 -5.77 3.13
C LYS A 72 15.21 -4.28 3.06
N GLU A 73 14.61 -3.80 1.98
CA GLU A 73 14.23 -2.39 1.82
C GLU A 73 13.24 -1.97 2.91
N VAL A 74 12.20 -2.77 3.17
CA VAL A 74 11.21 -2.51 4.22
C VAL A 74 11.83 -2.56 5.61
N PHE A 75 12.65 -3.58 5.89
CA PHE A 75 13.31 -3.71 7.20
C PHE A 75 14.31 -2.59 7.50
N ALA A 76 14.85 -1.91 6.49
CA ALA A 76 15.71 -0.74 6.67
C ALA A 76 14.95 0.51 7.16
N ILE A 77 13.63 0.53 7.07
CA ILE A 77 12.81 1.68 7.49
C ILE A 77 12.52 1.60 8.99
N THR A 78 13.02 2.59 9.73
CA THR A 78 12.88 2.70 11.19
C THR A 78 12.10 3.93 11.64
N SER A 79 11.91 4.92 10.76
CA SER A 79 11.19 6.17 11.03
C SER A 79 9.75 6.09 10.52
N TYR A 80 8.80 6.44 11.38
CA TYR A 80 7.39 6.58 11.03
C TYR A 80 7.19 7.66 9.95
N GLU A 81 7.84 8.81 10.10
CA GLU A 81 7.72 9.93 9.15
C GLU A 81 8.25 9.55 7.77
N VAL A 82 9.37 8.84 7.70
CA VAL A 82 9.92 8.34 6.43
C VAL A 82 8.97 7.34 5.78
N ALA A 83 8.43 6.41 6.55
CA ALA A 83 7.46 5.43 6.05
C ALA A 83 6.17 6.10 5.55
N LEU A 84 5.65 7.07 6.31
CA LEU A 84 4.44 7.82 5.95
C LEU A 84 4.63 8.65 4.69
N LYS A 85 5.81 9.28 4.54
CA LYS A 85 6.15 10.00 3.31
C LYS A 85 6.17 9.04 2.11
N TRP A 86 6.82 7.89 2.23
CA TRP A 86 6.84 6.88 1.17
C TRP A 86 5.43 6.44 0.81
N PHE A 87 4.57 6.18 1.81
CA PHE A 87 3.18 5.80 1.60
C PHE A 87 2.41 6.84 0.78
N ASN A 88 2.49 8.11 1.15
CA ASN A 88 1.82 9.18 0.43
C ASN A 88 2.36 9.34 -1.01
N ASP A 89 3.68 9.30 -1.17
CA ASP A 89 4.34 9.40 -2.47
C ASP A 89 3.98 8.22 -3.39
N ALA A 90 3.86 6.99 -2.85
CA ALA A 90 3.47 5.81 -3.62
C ALA A 90 2.06 5.93 -4.19
N PHE A 91 1.09 6.38 -3.40
CA PHE A 91 -0.27 6.63 -3.88
C PHE A 91 -0.31 7.74 -4.95
N GLU A 92 0.47 8.81 -4.78
CA GLU A 92 0.54 9.88 -5.78
C GLU A 92 1.18 9.40 -7.09
N ARG A 93 2.28 8.64 -7.02
CA ARG A 93 2.87 7.99 -8.20
C ARG A 93 1.87 7.08 -8.90
N GLY A 94 1.12 6.30 -8.12
CA GLY A 94 0.07 5.43 -8.66
C GLY A 94 -0.99 6.19 -9.44
N ARG A 95 -1.53 7.27 -8.86
CA ARG A 95 -2.51 8.14 -9.55
C ARG A 95 -1.94 8.78 -10.81
N SER A 96 -0.72 9.31 -10.73
CA SER A 96 -0.05 9.91 -11.89
C SER A 96 0.13 8.89 -13.00
N LYS A 97 0.62 7.70 -12.68
CA LYS A 97 0.80 6.62 -13.64
C LYS A 97 -0.52 6.22 -14.32
N LEU A 98 -1.61 6.10 -13.56
CA LEU A 98 -2.93 5.77 -14.11
C LEU A 98 -3.43 6.86 -15.09
N ARG A 99 -3.22 8.15 -14.76
CA ARG A 99 -3.59 9.25 -15.65
C ARG A 99 -2.77 9.26 -16.92
N ASP A 100 -1.45 9.05 -16.81
CA ASP A 100 -0.53 9.07 -17.94
C ASP A 100 -0.79 7.94 -18.94
N GLU A 101 -1.13 6.74 -18.44
CA GLU A 101 -1.42 5.56 -19.25
C GLU A 101 -2.85 5.56 -19.83
N GLY A 102 -3.78 6.17 -19.13
CA GLY A 102 -5.15 6.36 -19.57
C GLY A 102 -6.07 5.13 -19.44
N GLU A 103 -7.36 5.34 -19.74
CA GLU A 103 -8.42 4.35 -19.52
C GLU A 103 -8.25 3.06 -20.34
N GLU A 104 -7.81 3.17 -21.59
CA GLU A 104 -7.67 1.98 -22.44
C GLU A 104 -6.56 1.04 -21.94
N ALA A 105 -5.48 1.60 -21.39
CA ALA A 105 -4.43 0.79 -20.79
C ALA A 105 -4.91 -0.03 -19.58
N LEU A 106 -5.91 0.44 -18.83
CA LEU A 106 -6.51 -0.30 -17.71
C LEU A 106 -7.26 -1.56 -18.14
N LYS A 107 -7.76 -1.60 -19.36
CA LYS A 107 -8.51 -2.75 -19.91
C LYS A 107 -7.58 -3.86 -20.42
N VAL A 108 -6.31 -3.54 -20.68
CA VAL A 108 -5.30 -4.50 -21.14
C VAL A 108 -5.09 -5.57 -20.08
N ARG A 109 -5.01 -6.83 -20.52
CA ARG A 109 -4.75 -7.96 -19.62
C ARG A 109 -3.26 -8.08 -19.31
N LEU A 110 -2.96 -8.43 -18.07
CA LEU A 110 -1.61 -8.83 -17.68
C LEU A 110 -1.18 -10.07 -18.47
N ALA A 111 0.13 -10.18 -18.72
CA ALA A 111 0.70 -11.39 -19.27
C ALA A 111 0.39 -12.59 -18.36
N PRO A 112 0.29 -13.82 -18.92
CA PRO A 112 0.19 -15.02 -18.10
C PRO A 112 1.38 -15.11 -17.12
N GLY A 113 1.09 -15.45 -15.86
CA GLY A 113 2.12 -15.55 -14.84
C GLY A 113 1.52 -15.87 -13.47
N PRO A 114 2.39 -16.15 -12.47
CA PRO A 114 1.93 -16.55 -11.15
C PRO A 114 1.25 -15.43 -10.35
N ILE A 115 1.52 -14.15 -10.69
CA ILE A 115 0.99 -13.01 -9.97
C ILE A 115 -0.07 -12.34 -10.85
N MET A 116 -1.35 -12.53 -10.52
CA MET A 116 -2.51 -11.95 -11.20
C MET A 116 -2.51 -12.09 -12.74
N GLY A 117 -1.84 -13.14 -13.27
CA GLY A 117 -1.72 -13.34 -14.70
C GLY A 117 -3.09 -13.46 -15.40
N GLY A 118 -3.23 -12.77 -16.54
CA GLY A 118 -4.43 -12.83 -17.36
C GLY A 118 -5.59 -11.93 -16.92
N VAL A 119 -5.54 -11.27 -15.74
CA VAL A 119 -6.60 -10.31 -15.36
C VAL A 119 -6.39 -8.94 -16.03
N PRO A 120 -7.47 -8.17 -16.27
CA PRO A 120 -7.32 -6.77 -16.68
C PRO A 120 -6.61 -5.94 -15.60
N ARG A 121 -5.82 -4.96 -16.00
CA ARG A 121 -5.03 -4.12 -15.07
C ARG A 121 -5.88 -3.44 -14.01
N TYR A 122 -7.11 -2.99 -14.32
CA TYR A 122 -7.96 -2.35 -13.32
C TYR A 122 -8.28 -3.25 -12.12
N ILE A 123 -8.22 -4.57 -12.27
CA ILE A 123 -8.43 -5.54 -11.16
C ILE A 123 -7.30 -5.47 -10.14
N VAL A 124 -6.07 -5.12 -10.56
CA VAL A 124 -4.91 -4.98 -9.66
C VAL A 124 -5.15 -3.93 -8.58
N ILE A 125 -5.93 -2.89 -8.88
CA ILE A 125 -6.29 -1.86 -7.89
C ILE A 125 -7.11 -2.45 -6.72
N GLY A 126 -7.87 -3.50 -6.98
CA GLY A 126 -8.54 -4.27 -5.93
C GLY A 126 -7.54 -4.94 -4.98
N ALA A 127 -6.47 -5.52 -5.52
CA ALA A 127 -5.40 -6.13 -4.71
C ALA A 127 -4.66 -5.08 -3.87
N ILE A 128 -4.37 -3.90 -4.42
CA ILE A 128 -3.81 -2.77 -3.64
C ILE A 128 -4.72 -2.42 -2.47
N SER A 129 -6.03 -2.30 -2.71
CA SER A 129 -7.00 -1.95 -1.66
C SER A 129 -7.10 -3.01 -0.57
N ASP A 130 -7.13 -4.29 -0.97
CA ASP A 130 -7.21 -5.42 -0.04
C ASP A 130 -5.96 -5.51 0.84
N HIS A 131 -4.78 -5.44 0.23
CA HIS A 131 -3.51 -5.46 0.94
C HIS A 131 -3.34 -4.27 1.89
N THR A 132 -3.72 -3.06 1.45
CA THR A 132 -3.69 -1.86 2.28
C THR A 132 -4.65 -1.99 3.47
N ALA A 133 -5.85 -2.54 3.26
CA ALA A 133 -6.80 -2.79 4.33
C ALA A 133 -6.30 -3.85 5.33
N HIS A 134 -5.59 -4.88 4.86
CA HIS A 134 -4.95 -5.89 5.71
C HIS A 134 -3.97 -5.24 6.70
N HIS A 135 -3.04 -4.41 6.21
CA HIS A 135 -2.06 -3.72 7.06
C HIS A 135 -2.70 -2.63 7.92
N ARG A 136 -3.72 -1.93 7.43
CA ARG A 136 -4.52 -1.00 8.24
C ARG A 136 -5.14 -1.70 9.45
N GLY A 137 -5.69 -2.89 9.26
CA GLY A 137 -6.24 -3.70 10.34
C GLY A 137 -5.19 -4.10 11.38
N ALA A 138 -4.00 -4.53 10.93
CA ALA A 138 -2.88 -4.83 11.82
C ALA A 138 -2.46 -3.60 12.64
N LEU A 139 -2.31 -2.44 11.99
CA LEU A 139 -1.96 -1.19 12.68
C LEU A 139 -3.02 -0.73 13.68
N ALA A 140 -4.30 -0.97 13.41
CA ALA A 140 -5.37 -0.71 14.38
C ALA A 140 -5.23 -1.56 15.65
N VAL A 141 -4.76 -2.81 15.54
CA VAL A 141 -4.40 -3.64 16.70
C VAL A 141 -3.18 -3.08 17.42
N TYR A 142 -2.13 -2.69 16.69
CA TYR A 142 -0.93 -2.08 17.27
C TYR A 142 -1.24 -0.80 18.04
N MET A 143 -2.10 0.06 17.50
CA MET A 143 -2.55 1.27 18.19
C MET A 143 -3.19 0.95 19.54
N ARG A 144 -4.09 -0.05 19.60
CA ARG A 144 -4.71 -0.47 20.85
C ARG A 144 -3.69 -1.01 21.86
N LEU A 145 -2.68 -1.74 21.41
CA LEU A 145 -1.58 -2.19 22.28
C LEU A 145 -0.74 -1.02 22.80
N LEU A 146 -0.66 0.08 22.05
CA LEU A 146 -0.04 1.34 22.48
C LEU A 146 -0.96 2.22 23.35
N GLY A 147 -2.16 1.76 23.67
CA GLY A 147 -3.15 2.54 24.41
C GLY A 147 -3.81 3.67 23.61
N LYS A 148 -3.76 3.59 22.28
CA LYS A 148 -4.35 4.56 21.36
C LYS A 148 -5.59 3.96 20.68
N GLU A 149 -6.65 4.76 20.55
CA GLU A 149 -7.85 4.32 19.84
C GLU A 149 -7.74 4.68 18.34
N PRO A 150 -7.82 3.71 17.44
CA PRO A 150 -7.82 4.00 16.01
C PRO A 150 -9.15 4.64 15.59
N ASN A 151 -9.09 5.64 14.71
CA ASN A 151 -10.28 6.29 14.19
C ASN A 151 -11.06 5.37 13.26
N MET A 152 -12.39 5.51 13.27
CA MET A 152 -13.26 4.87 12.29
C MET A 152 -12.97 5.46 10.90
N PRO A 153 -12.58 4.65 9.90
CA PRO A 153 -12.15 5.18 8.60
C PRO A 153 -13.28 5.75 7.74
N TYR A 154 -14.52 5.44 8.05
CA TYR A 154 -15.68 5.76 7.21
C TYR A 154 -16.42 7.05 7.64
N GLU A 155 -15.98 7.71 8.69
CA GLU A 155 -16.57 8.95 9.22
C GLU A 155 -15.91 10.20 8.65
#